data_669d862ae3e47c4c90dce1d1cf2862d5
#
_entry.id   669d862ae3e47c4c90dce1d1cf2862d5
#
_cell.length_a   1.000
_cell.length_b   1.000
_cell.length_c   1.000
_cell.angle_alpha   90.00
_cell.angle_beta   90.00
_cell.angle_gamma   90.00
#
_symmetry.space_group_name_H-M   'P 1'
#
loop_
_entity.id
_entity.type
_entity.pdbx_description
1 polymer ?
#
loop_
_entity_poly.entity_id
_entity_poly.type
_entity_poly.pdbx_seq_one_letter_code
_entity_poly.pdbx_strand_id
1 'polypeptide(L)'
;MRITARIVFCIAISAVVADTPLLGQRQGGPSPAGRQGGPPDGGGRGRAGGPQGGRGETPRDRPQARTGTASIRGRVINLTTGTPVRRASIQASYLAEQGRGEVERGGRTTNTDDNGVFELTGLAAGRWTLRASKTGYVEQQFGQRSAFASADPITLTDGQRFAADFRLSRGGAISGRILDEFGDPLAGANVTAMRLQTTAQGSRTVRTGTSVPSDDTGAYRIYGLPPGQYYVAVNDPSAARIVVLTSPDGSSELQLNGGSTDTPVAAERITFTGNVSFSDNETRRTSYAPTYYPGTANITEAQKLTLGLGEEQSGISLTIVPVKAARITGKVMGSNGMPMRAQVNLMSAMGQGFTPSGGRNGTANDGTFTLTNIPPGTYTLNVLGPNIGAVPPEVASMPLVVNGEDIVGLTIATGSGASIQGMIVADNGSRLPTSSVTVEAVPLQSGSATWAPRDAADENGTFVLEGLLGAYSLRVQSLPSGWIVKSVAANGLDVSDAAMEFRPGDRVTVRVELTDRVTQVSGSVRPNRDVRSGTVVVFADEPAKWTGLSRFVKTARIGEDGRFSINGLPPHQRYIAIAIDYVEQGEATNPEFLQRAKGVANTSFALSAGGQQVLDLPLIVR
;
A
#
# COMPACT_ATOMS: atom_id res chain seq x y z
N MET A 1 -46.53 -30.35 23.80
CA MET A 1 -47.07 -30.59 22.48
C MET A 1 -46.52 -29.50 21.58
N ARG A 2 -45.41 -29.75 20.94
CA ARG A 2 -44.69 -28.80 20.09
C ARG A 2 -44.96 -29.15 18.63
N ILE A 3 -45.59 -28.25 17.90
CA ILE A 3 -45.85 -28.40 16.47
C ILE A 3 -44.79 -27.53 15.77
N THR A 4 -43.84 -28.22 15.12
CA THR A 4 -42.84 -27.61 14.27
C THR A 4 -43.41 -27.54 12.85
N ALA A 5 -43.70 -26.37 12.34
CA ALA A 5 -44.06 -26.17 10.95
C ALA A 5 -42.77 -25.86 10.15
N ARG A 6 -42.35 -26.81 9.33
CA ARG A 6 -41.34 -26.61 8.28
C ARG A 6 -42.04 -26.03 7.06
N ILE A 7 -41.73 -24.81 6.68
CA ILE A 7 -42.15 -24.24 5.40
C ILE A 7 -41.01 -24.49 4.42
N VAL A 8 -41.27 -25.40 3.48
CA VAL A 8 -40.42 -25.64 2.31
C VAL A 8 -40.85 -24.63 1.25
N PHE A 9 -39.96 -23.72 0.89
CA PHE A 9 -40.14 -22.82 -0.24
C PHE A 9 -39.62 -23.52 -1.51
N CYS A 10 -40.53 -24.05 -2.32
CA CYS A 10 -40.22 -24.42 -3.71
C CYS A 10 -40.40 -23.21 -4.59
N ILE A 11 -39.30 -22.66 -5.10
CA ILE A 11 -39.32 -21.68 -6.19
C ILE A 11 -39.36 -22.48 -7.49
N ALA A 12 -40.50 -22.55 -8.14
CA ALA A 12 -40.61 -23.05 -9.50
C ALA A 12 -40.19 -21.95 -10.47
N ILE A 13 -39.03 -22.13 -11.07
CA ILE A 13 -38.55 -21.28 -12.18
C ILE A 13 -39.16 -21.87 -13.45
N SER A 14 -40.17 -21.21 -14.00
CA SER A 14 -40.67 -21.50 -15.35
C SER A 14 -39.81 -20.75 -16.35
N ALA A 15 -38.89 -21.46 -16.99
CA ALA A 15 -38.16 -20.96 -18.15
C ALA A 15 -39.08 -21.00 -19.38
N VAL A 16 -39.41 -19.84 -19.92
CA VAL A 16 -40.02 -19.72 -21.25
C VAL A 16 -38.88 -19.75 -22.26
N VAL A 17 -38.76 -20.87 -22.95
CA VAL A 17 -37.89 -21.03 -24.11
C VAL A 17 -38.64 -20.48 -25.32
N ALA A 18 -38.15 -19.40 -25.93
CA ALA A 18 -38.61 -18.94 -27.22
C ALA A 18 -37.74 -19.58 -28.32
N ASP A 19 -38.32 -20.47 -29.05
CA ASP A 19 -37.78 -21.05 -30.28
C ASP A 19 -37.61 -19.99 -31.36
N THR A 20 -36.43 -19.91 -31.96
CA THR A 20 -36.22 -19.32 -33.28
C THR A 20 -35.42 -20.28 -34.16
N PRO A 21 -35.83 -20.51 -35.42
CA PRO A 21 -35.30 -21.60 -36.21
C PRO A 21 -33.99 -21.25 -36.92
N LEU A 22 -33.14 -22.26 -37.02
CA LEU A 22 -31.97 -22.37 -37.87
C LEU A 22 -32.32 -22.35 -39.37
N LEU A 23 -31.67 -21.52 -40.14
CA LEU A 23 -31.47 -21.70 -41.59
C LEU A 23 -30.09 -21.18 -41.97
N GLY A 24 -29.17 -22.04 -42.29
CA GLY A 24 -28.79 -22.41 -43.65
C GLY A 24 -27.42 -21.88 -44.00
N GLN A 25 -26.45 -22.77 -43.98
CA GLN A 25 -25.13 -22.63 -44.59
C GLN A 25 -25.20 -22.28 -46.08
N ARG A 26 -24.33 -21.44 -46.59
CA ARG A 26 -23.64 -21.66 -47.89
C ARG A 26 -22.30 -20.96 -47.98
N GLN A 27 -21.39 -21.74 -48.53
CA GLN A 27 -19.98 -21.49 -48.83
C GLN A 27 -19.80 -20.54 -50.04
N GLY A 28 -18.62 -19.93 -50.15
CA GLY A 28 -17.83 -19.87 -51.38
C GLY A 28 -17.49 -18.50 -51.93
N GLY A 29 -16.28 -18.07 -51.77
CA GLY A 29 -15.24 -17.69 -52.70
C GLY A 29 -15.44 -16.47 -53.65
N PRO A 30 -14.43 -16.07 -54.44
CA PRO A 30 -13.49 -15.00 -54.10
C PRO A 30 -13.63 -13.74 -55.01
N SER A 31 -12.80 -12.72 -54.71
CA SER A 31 -12.60 -11.44 -55.44
C SER A 31 -12.56 -11.51 -56.98
N PRO A 32 -12.79 -10.41 -57.71
CA PRO A 32 -11.66 -9.52 -58.00
C PRO A 32 -11.96 -8.01 -58.21
N ALA A 33 -10.87 -7.31 -58.20
CA ALA A 33 -10.47 -5.95 -58.54
C ALA A 33 -11.24 -5.15 -59.62
N GLY A 34 -11.21 -3.80 -59.50
CA GLY A 34 -11.02 -2.98 -60.67
C GLY A 34 -11.75 -1.63 -60.78
N ARG A 35 -10.94 -0.57 -60.73
CA ARG A 35 -10.99 0.67 -61.56
C ARG A 35 -11.94 1.83 -61.27
N GLN A 36 -11.32 2.95 -60.85
CA GLN A 36 -11.25 4.28 -61.52
C GLN A 36 -12.53 5.00 -61.97
N GLY A 37 -12.63 6.29 -61.54
CA GLY A 37 -13.35 7.33 -62.24
C GLY A 37 -13.64 8.57 -61.42
N GLY A 38 -12.99 9.68 -61.73
CA GLY A 38 -13.15 10.99 -61.09
C GLY A 38 -14.26 11.85 -61.66
N PRO A 39 -14.27 13.18 -61.39
CA PRO A 39 -15.44 13.95 -61.03
C PRO A 39 -16.11 14.67 -62.24
N PRO A 40 -17.19 15.44 -62.10
CA PRO A 40 -17.14 16.85 -61.78
C PRO A 40 -18.37 17.52 -61.08
N ASP A 41 -18.08 18.67 -60.49
CA ASP A 41 -18.81 19.94 -60.34
C ASP A 41 -20.35 20.02 -60.23
N GLY A 42 -20.74 20.92 -59.29
CA GLY A 42 -22.03 21.56 -59.38
C GLY A 42 -22.57 22.18 -58.10
N GLY A 43 -22.45 23.47 -57.97
CA GLY A 43 -22.79 24.39 -56.94
C GLY A 43 -24.21 24.42 -56.38
N GLY A 44 -24.36 25.07 -55.26
CA GLY A 44 -25.64 25.42 -54.65
C GLY A 44 -25.51 26.08 -53.28
N ARG A 45 -25.74 27.36 -53.28
CA ARG A 45 -25.73 28.30 -52.11
C ARG A 45 -26.76 27.95 -51.07
N GLY A 46 -26.38 28.20 -49.75
CA GLY A 46 -27.38 28.79 -48.91
C GLY A 46 -27.39 28.44 -47.42
N ARG A 47 -26.93 29.37 -46.62
CA ARG A 47 -27.39 29.81 -45.31
C ARG A 47 -26.76 29.22 -44.03
N ALA A 48 -26.29 30.19 -43.33
CA ALA A 48 -25.71 30.36 -42.00
C ALA A 48 -26.42 29.63 -40.86
N GLY A 49 -25.62 29.00 -40.02
CA GLY A 49 -25.92 28.57 -38.65
C GLY A 49 -24.58 28.45 -37.92
N GLY A 50 -24.43 29.20 -36.82
CA GLY A 50 -23.20 29.53 -36.15
C GLY A 50 -22.37 28.37 -35.58
N PRO A 51 -21.13 28.65 -35.20
CA PRO A 51 -20.12 27.63 -34.92
C PRO A 51 -20.18 27.19 -33.45
N GLN A 52 -20.50 25.94 -33.20
CA GLN A 52 -20.02 25.26 -32.02
C GLN A 52 -18.69 24.62 -32.37
N GLY A 53 -17.62 25.28 -31.91
CA GLY A 53 -16.27 24.79 -32.02
C GLY A 53 -16.05 23.52 -31.21
N GLY A 54 -16.13 22.38 -31.85
CA GLY A 54 -15.48 21.15 -31.39
C GLY A 54 -13.97 21.36 -31.51
N ARG A 55 -13.30 21.66 -30.41
CA ARG A 55 -11.84 21.56 -30.31
C ARG A 55 -11.51 20.09 -30.49
N GLY A 56 -10.94 19.74 -31.64
CA GLY A 56 -10.26 18.50 -31.84
C GLY A 56 -9.21 18.35 -30.77
N GLU A 57 -9.39 17.38 -29.86
CA GLU A 57 -8.33 16.94 -28.97
C GLU A 57 -7.21 16.41 -29.86
N THR A 58 -6.12 17.16 -29.92
CA THR A 58 -4.85 16.63 -30.41
C THR A 58 -4.56 15.34 -29.62
N PRO A 59 -4.11 14.25 -30.28
CA PRO A 59 -3.71 13.04 -29.56
C PRO A 59 -2.68 13.44 -28.50
N ARG A 60 -3.01 13.25 -27.24
CA ARG A 60 -2.05 13.45 -26.14
C ARG A 60 -0.85 12.59 -26.47
N ASP A 61 0.30 13.20 -26.66
CA ASP A 61 1.58 12.52 -26.80
C ASP A 61 1.69 11.48 -25.67
N ARG A 62 1.64 10.21 -26.06
CA ARG A 62 2.01 9.15 -25.13
C ARG A 62 3.47 9.38 -24.77
N PRO A 63 3.85 9.42 -23.48
CA PRO A 63 5.25 9.59 -23.10
C PRO A 63 6.08 8.58 -23.89
N GLN A 64 6.96 9.04 -24.75
CA GLN A 64 7.87 8.16 -25.48
C GLN A 64 8.82 7.53 -24.47
N ALA A 65 8.84 6.20 -24.43
CA ALA A 65 9.80 5.48 -23.62
C ALA A 65 11.21 5.90 -24.02
N ARG A 66 12.00 6.40 -23.06
CA ARG A 66 13.41 6.75 -23.32
C ARG A 66 14.13 5.54 -23.89
N THR A 67 14.64 5.70 -25.10
CA THR A 67 15.48 4.71 -25.75
C THR A 67 16.93 5.15 -25.64
N GLY A 68 17.81 4.22 -25.28
CA GLY A 68 19.25 4.44 -25.18
C GLY A 68 20.00 3.30 -25.85
N THR A 69 21.30 3.24 -25.61
CA THR A 69 22.20 2.28 -26.23
C THR A 69 22.71 1.21 -25.26
N ALA A 70 22.34 1.31 -23.95
CA ALA A 70 22.76 0.33 -22.97
C ALA A 70 21.95 -0.97 -23.06
N SER A 71 22.54 -2.06 -22.59
CA SER A 71 21.90 -3.38 -22.51
C SER A 71 22.21 -4.08 -21.20
N ILE A 72 21.25 -4.93 -20.75
CA ILE A 72 21.41 -5.83 -19.60
C ILE A 72 21.28 -7.24 -20.13
N ARG A 73 22.24 -8.10 -19.86
CA ARG A 73 22.22 -9.52 -20.19
C ARG A 73 22.51 -10.35 -18.96
N GLY A 74 21.87 -11.51 -18.84
CA GLY A 74 22.13 -12.39 -17.70
C GLY A 74 21.43 -13.73 -17.83
N ARG A 75 21.54 -14.51 -16.77
CA ARG A 75 20.96 -15.84 -16.68
C ARG A 75 20.15 -15.99 -15.39
N VAL A 76 19.05 -16.70 -15.49
CA VAL A 76 18.21 -17.08 -14.34
C VAL A 76 18.35 -18.58 -14.09
N ILE A 77 18.77 -18.94 -12.88
CA ILE A 77 18.90 -20.33 -12.43
C ILE A 77 18.08 -20.57 -11.17
N ASN A 78 17.69 -21.82 -10.96
CA ASN A 78 17.09 -22.25 -9.70
C ASN A 78 18.18 -22.28 -8.61
N LEU A 79 17.94 -21.61 -7.48
CA LEU A 79 18.90 -21.50 -6.37
C LEU A 79 19.32 -22.86 -5.81
N THR A 80 18.39 -23.81 -5.72
CA THR A 80 18.60 -25.12 -5.08
C THR A 80 19.22 -26.13 -6.03
N THR A 81 18.74 -26.17 -7.29
CA THR A 81 19.14 -27.22 -8.26
C THR A 81 20.20 -26.76 -9.26
N GLY A 82 20.48 -25.44 -9.35
CA GLY A 82 21.36 -24.87 -10.37
C GLY A 82 20.83 -24.94 -11.80
N THR A 83 19.64 -25.51 -12.02
CA THR A 83 19.05 -25.66 -13.36
C THR A 83 18.54 -24.34 -13.92
N PRO A 84 18.59 -24.15 -15.25
CA PRO A 84 18.04 -22.94 -15.89
C PRO A 84 16.55 -22.76 -15.61
N VAL A 85 16.11 -21.53 -15.36
CA VAL A 85 14.70 -21.19 -15.24
C VAL A 85 14.24 -20.56 -16.55
N ARG A 86 13.60 -21.35 -17.40
CA ARG A 86 13.04 -20.92 -18.68
C ARG A 86 11.76 -20.13 -18.50
N ARG A 87 11.49 -19.18 -19.42
CA ARG A 87 10.29 -18.33 -19.44
C ARG A 87 10.08 -17.61 -18.10
N ALA A 88 11.14 -17.18 -17.44
CA ALA A 88 11.07 -16.24 -16.34
C ALA A 88 10.91 -14.82 -16.91
N SER A 89 10.00 -14.05 -16.37
CA SER A 89 9.79 -12.67 -16.78
C SER A 89 10.82 -11.77 -16.10
N ILE A 90 11.53 -10.99 -16.91
CA ILE A 90 12.53 -10.01 -16.45
C ILE A 90 12.01 -8.62 -16.79
N GLN A 91 11.82 -7.80 -15.78
CA GLN A 91 11.32 -6.45 -15.91
C GLN A 91 12.37 -5.45 -15.43
N ALA A 92 12.73 -4.51 -16.29
CA ALA A 92 13.53 -3.35 -15.95
C ALA A 92 12.63 -2.12 -15.85
N SER A 93 12.74 -1.34 -14.77
CA SER A 93 11.98 -0.12 -14.55
C SER A 93 12.93 1.04 -14.28
N TYR A 94 12.76 2.13 -15.04
CA TYR A 94 13.55 3.36 -14.88
C TYR A 94 13.13 4.10 -13.61
N LEU A 95 14.10 4.57 -12.83
CA LEU A 95 13.87 5.41 -11.66
C LEU A 95 14.13 6.87 -12.04
N ALA A 96 13.06 7.66 -12.15
CA ALA A 96 13.19 9.09 -12.35
C ALA A 96 13.83 9.76 -11.13
N GLU A 97 14.68 10.77 -11.35
CA GLU A 97 15.21 11.63 -10.29
C GLU A 97 14.07 12.44 -9.67
N GLN A 98 13.98 12.45 -8.33
CA GLN A 98 13.01 13.26 -7.61
C GLN A 98 13.24 14.75 -7.91
N GLY A 99 12.27 15.43 -8.51
CA GLY A 99 12.30 16.87 -8.70
C GLY A 99 11.91 17.40 -10.08
N ARG A 100 11.71 16.56 -11.09
CA ARG A 100 11.12 16.97 -12.37
C ARG A 100 9.75 16.33 -12.55
N GLY A 101 8.74 17.16 -12.62
CA GLY A 101 7.30 16.88 -12.50
C GLY A 101 6.62 15.97 -13.52
N GLU A 102 7.31 15.00 -14.10
CA GLU A 102 6.69 13.93 -14.89
C GLU A 102 7.31 12.59 -14.47
N VAL A 103 6.47 11.73 -13.91
CA VAL A 103 6.82 10.33 -13.66
C VAL A 103 6.84 9.61 -15.00
N GLU A 104 7.97 9.69 -15.70
CA GLU A 104 8.21 8.89 -16.90
C GLU A 104 8.32 7.41 -16.49
N ARG A 105 7.26 6.66 -16.70
CA ARG A 105 7.23 5.21 -16.51
C ARG A 105 7.81 4.52 -17.75
N GLY A 106 9.14 4.49 -17.85
CA GLY A 106 9.84 3.67 -18.84
C GLY A 106 10.10 2.27 -18.28
N GLY A 107 9.43 1.25 -18.79
CA GLY A 107 9.70 -0.15 -18.45
C GLY A 107 10.06 -0.97 -19.68
N ARG A 108 10.93 -1.98 -19.51
CA ARG A 108 11.25 -3.01 -20.52
C ARG A 108 11.04 -4.37 -19.89
N THR A 109 10.44 -5.29 -20.65
CA THR A 109 10.21 -6.66 -20.18
C THR A 109 10.68 -7.64 -21.25
N THR A 110 11.33 -8.72 -20.83
CA THR A 110 11.70 -9.86 -21.67
C THR A 110 11.49 -11.16 -20.88
N ASN A 111 11.55 -12.30 -21.55
CA ASN A 111 11.51 -13.61 -20.93
C ASN A 111 12.81 -14.36 -21.17
N THR A 112 13.19 -15.21 -20.21
CA THR A 112 14.34 -16.11 -20.38
C THR A 112 14.05 -17.19 -21.43
N ASP A 113 15.08 -17.57 -22.19
CA ASP A 113 15.06 -18.72 -23.11
C ASP A 113 15.13 -20.07 -22.36
N ASP A 114 15.28 -21.17 -23.10
CA ASP A 114 15.36 -22.53 -22.53
C ASP A 114 16.63 -22.77 -21.71
N ASN A 115 17.68 -21.98 -21.93
CA ASN A 115 18.92 -21.98 -21.17
C ASN A 115 18.90 -21.00 -19.98
N GLY A 116 17.75 -20.36 -19.73
CA GLY A 116 17.59 -19.36 -18.69
C GLY A 116 18.25 -18.01 -19.02
N VAL A 117 18.67 -17.78 -20.26
CA VAL A 117 19.34 -16.53 -20.68
C VAL A 117 18.32 -15.49 -21.08
N PHE A 118 18.57 -14.23 -20.74
CA PHE A 118 17.77 -13.08 -21.17
C PHE A 118 18.65 -11.93 -21.63
N GLU A 119 18.08 -11.06 -22.43
CA GLU A 119 18.68 -9.81 -22.85
C GLU A 119 17.63 -8.70 -22.93
N LEU A 120 17.95 -7.54 -22.38
CA LEU A 120 17.20 -6.30 -22.47
C LEU A 120 18.09 -5.27 -23.18
N THR A 121 17.63 -4.73 -24.29
CA THR A 121 18.35 -3.75 -25.09
C THR A 121 17.60 -2.42 -25.17
N GLY A 122 18.27 -1.37 -25.65
CA GLY A 122 17.65 -0.07 -25.84
C GLY A 122 17.39 0.67 -24.53
N LEU A 123 18.19 0.45 -23.50
CA LEU A 123 18.07 1.10 -22.20
C LEU A 123 18.79 2.45 -22.20
N ALA A 124 18.15 3.49 -21.70
CA ALA A 124 18.74 4.79 -21.51
C ALA A 124 19.74 4.79 -20.33
N ALA A 125 20.74 5.67 -20.37
CA ALA A 125 21.56 5.93 -19.22
C ALA A 125 20.72 6.41 -18.03
N GLY A 126 21.09 6.01 -16.82
CA GLY A 126 20.40 6.37 -15.58
C GLY A 126 20.21 5.19 -14.63
N ARG A 127 19.30 5.35 -13.66
CA ARG A 127 19.06 4.37 -12.60
C ARG A 127 17.90 3.44 -12.96
N TRP A 128 18.12 2.15 -12.82
CA TRP A 128 17.14 1.11 -13.15
C TRP A 128 16.98 0.11 -12.00
N THR A 129 15.76 -0.35 -11.78
CA THR A 129 15.52 -1.56 -11.01
C THR A 129 15.27 -2.73 -11.96
N LEU A 130 15.82 -3.89 -11.64
CA LEU A 130 15.65 -5.10 -12.42
C LEU A 130 15.02 -6.18 -11.55
N ARG A 131 13.95 -6.80 -12.04
CA ARG A 131 13.14 -7.79 -11.32
C ARG A 131 13.01 -9.06 -12.16
N ALA A 132 13.19 -10.21 -11.52
CA ALA A 132 12.93 -11.52 -12.10
C ALA A 132 11.76 -12.20 -11.39
N SER A 133 10.79 -12.71 -12.14
CA SER A 133 9.63 -13.41 -11.61
C SER A 133 9.29 -14.65 -12.43
N LYS A 134 8.77 -15.69 -11.76
CA LYS A 134 8.27 -16.93 -12.36
C LYS A 134 7.24 -17.56 -11.44
N THR A 135 6.13 -18.04 -11.99
CA THR A 135 5.12 -18.79 -11.23
C THR A 135 5.73 -19.93 -10.43
N GLY A 136 5.43 -19.98 -9.12
CA GLY A 136 5.97 -20.97 -8.19
C GLY A 136 7.37 -20.68 -7.67
N TYR A 137 7.95 -19.55 -8.03
CA TYR A 137 9.20 -19.05 -7.48
C TYR A 137 8.98 -17.75 -6.71
N VAL A 138 9.86 -17.47 -5.77
CA VAL A 138 9.91 -16.18 -5.10
C VAL A 138 10.44 -15.14 -6.08
N GLU A 139 9.72 -14.04 -6.23
CA GLU A 139 10.16 -12.91 -7.02
C GLU A 139 11.42 -12.29 -6.40
N GLN A 140 12.38 -11.90 -7.22
CA GLN A 140 13.63 -11.34 -6.79
C GLN A 140 13.99 -10.08 -7.57
N GLN A 141 14.44 -9.04 -6.87
CA GLN A 141 15.11 -7.90 -7.50
C GLN A 141 16.62 -8.15 -7.57
N PHE A 142 17.27 -7.60 -8.59
CA PHE A 142 18.73 -7.72 -8.74
C PHE A 142 19.43 -7.05 -7.54
N GLY A 143 20.46 -7.72 -7.01
CA GLY A 143 21.14 -7.29 -5.80
C GLY A 143 20.45 -7.63 -4.48
N GLN A 144 19.22 -8.16 -4.53
CA GLN A 144 18.48 -8.59 -3.35
C GLN A 144 19.02 -9.93 -2.81
N ARG A 145 19.37 -9.97 -1.53
CA ARG A 145 19.89 -11.19 -0.87
C ARG A 145 18.82 -12.03 -0.21
N SER A 146 17.74 -11.42 0.20
CA SER A 146 16.56 -12.06 0.77
C SER A 146 15.32 -11.44 0.14
N ALA A 147 14.23 -12.18 0.10
CA ALA A 147 12.98 -11.76 -0.53
C ALA A 147 12.40 -10.45 0.03
N PHE A 148 12.78 -10.07 1.25
CA PHE A 148 12.29 -8.87 1.91
C PHE A 148 13.39 -7.81 2.12
N ALA A 149 14.61 -8.09 1.64
CA ALA A 149 15.69 -7.11 1.67
C ALA A 149 15.48 -6.05 0.57
N SER A 150 15.97 -4.85 0.82
CA SER A 150 16.02 -3.82 -0.22
C SER A 150 17.00 -4.21 -1.31
N ALA A 151 16.69 -3.89 -2.56
CA ALA A 151 17.60 -4.01 -3.68
C ALA A 151 18.11 -2.63 -4.11
N ASP A 152 19.35 -2.57 -4.63
CA ASP A 152 19.89 -1.35 -5.18
C ASP A 152 19.52 -1.18 -6.65
N PRO A 153 19.25 0.05 -7.07
CA PRO A 153 19.15 0.35 -8.48
C PRO A 153 20.48 0.12 -9.19
N ILE A 154 20.41 -0.39 -10.41
CA ILE A 154 21.53 -0.49 -11.33
C ILE A 154 21.71 0.89 -11.97
N THR A 155 22.94 1.41 -11.99
CA THR A 155 23.25 2.63 -12.75
C THR A 155 23.85 2.23 -14.09
N LEU A 156 23.21 2.64 -15.19
CA LEU A 156 23.67 2.40 -16.55
C LEU A 156 24.22 3.68 -17.17
N THR A 157 25.32 3.55 -17.92
CA THR A 157 25.85 4.58 -18.81
C THR A 157 25.53 4.24 -20.27
N ASP A 158 25.62 5.21 -21.16
CA ASP A 158 25.35 4.97 -22.59
C ASP A 158 26.32 3.92 -23.15
N GLY A 159 25.77 3.00 -23.96
CA GLY A 159 26.53 1.90 -24.56
C GLY A 159 26.97 0.79 -23.59
N GLN A 160 26.71 0.92 -22.30
CA GLN A 160 27.12 -0.06 -21.31
C GLN A 160 26.42 -1.40 -21.50
N ARG A 161 27.19 -2.48 -21.40
CA ARG A 161 26.70 -3.86 -21.30
C ARG A 161 26.82 -4.31 -19.85
N PHE A 162 25.68 -4.45 -19.17
CA PHE A 162 25.63 -4.85 -17.77
C PHE A 162 25.27 -6.34 -17.65
N ALA A 163 25.99 -7.07 -16.80
CA ALA A 163 25.69 -8.47 -16.51
C ALA A 163 24.86 -8.59 -15.23
N ALA A 164 23.72 -9.31 -15.30
CA ALA A 164 22.80 -9.48 -14.18
C ALA A 164 22.26 -10.91 -14.09
N ASP A 165 22.86 -11.73 -13.24
CA ASP A 165 22.39 -13.10 -13.00
C ASP A 165 21.42 -13.16 -11.81
N PHE A 166 20.41 -14.05 -11.91
CA PHE A 166 19.45 -14.30 -10.86
C PHE A 166 19.50 -15.75 -10.39
N ARG A 167 19.27 -15.91 -9.09
CA ARG A 167 19.12 -17.23 -8.45
C ARG A 167 17.75 -17.31 -7.77
N LEU A 168 16.73 -17.71 -8.52
CA LEU A 168 15.38 -17.79 -8.01
C LEU A 168 15.20 -19.04 -7.13
N SER A 169 14.66 -18.82 -5.93
CA SER A 169 14.25 -19.91 -5.05
C SER A 169 12.82 -20.34 -5.33
N ARG A 170 12.52 -21.63 -5.15
CA ARG A 170 11.14 -22.09 -5.09
C ARG A 170 10.43 -21.40 -3.94
N GLY A 171 9.24 -20.86 -4.21
CA GLY A 171 8.38 -20.31 -3.17
C GLY A 171 7.71 -21.42 -2.38
N GLY A 172 7.51 -21.20 -1.10
CA GLY A 172 6.68 -22.04 -0.27
C GLY A 172 5.20 -21.92 -0.60
N ALA A 173 4.39 -22.79 -0.02
CA ALA A 173 2.94 -22.77 -0.17
C ALA A 173 2.22 -23.03 1.14
N ILE A 174 1.02 -22.45 1.29
CA ILE A 174 0.09 -22.71 2.39
C ILE A 174 -1.23 -23.16 1.77
N SER A 175 -1.75 -24.32 2.19
CA SER A 175 -2.96 -24.90 1.65
C SER A 175 -3.87 -25.47 2.74
N GLY A 176 -5.17 -25.45 2.48
CA GLY A 176 -6.18 -25.96 3.41
C GLY A 176 -7.57 -25.83 2.85
N ARG A 177 -8.55 -25.82 3.73
CA ARG A 177 -9.97 -25.65 3.37
C ARG A 177 -10.63 -24.57 4.20
N ILE A 178 -11.57 -23.88 3.59
CA ILE A 178 -12.45 -22.93 4.27
C ILE A 178 -13.83 -23.57 4.41
N LEU A 179 -14.32 -23.55 5.62
CA LEU A 179 -15.62 -24.09 5.98
C LEU A 179 -16.50 -22.98 6.52
N ASP A 180 -17.80 -23.09 6.32
CA ASP A 180 -18.80 -22.24 6.98
C ASP A 180 -19.06 -22.70 8.42
N GLU A 181 -20.00 -22.06 9.13
CA GLU A 181 -20.36 -22.38 10.51
C GLU A 181 -21.05 -23.74 10.68
N PHE A 182 -21.49 -24.36 9.59
CA PHE A 182 -22.10 -25.69 9.58
C PHE A 182 -21.10 -26.80 9.27
N GLY A 183 -19.86 -26.42 8.89
CA GLY A 183 -18.82 -27.34 8.47
C GLY A 183 -18.86 -27.67 6.98
N ASP A 184 -19.71 -26.99 6.20
CA ASP A 184 -19.79 -27.15 4.76
C ASP A 184 -18.69 -26.35 4.04
N PRO A 185 -18.21 -26.81 2.87
CA PRO A 185 -17.20 -26.10 2.10
C PRO A 185 -17.68 -24.70 1.66
N LEU A 186 -16.87 -23.67 1.93
CA LEU A 186 -17.16 -22.30 1.51
C LEU A 186 -16.37 -21.95 0.25
N ALA A 187 -17.05 -21.79 -0.87
CA ALA A 187 -16.49 -21.38 -2.14
C ALA A 187 -16.35 -19.84 -2.25
N GLY A 188 -15.30 -19.37 -2.94
CA GLY A 188 -15.09 -17.97 -3.24
C GLY A 188 -14.59 -17.10 -2.08
N ALA A 189 -14.32 -17.68 -0.91
CA ALA A 189 -13.74 -16.97 0.21
C ALA A 189 -12.30 -16.54 -0.11
N ASN A 190 -11.97 -15.27 0.13
CA ASN A 190 -10.63 -14.74 -0.14
C ASN A 190 -9.66 -15.08 0.99
N VAL A 191 -8.69 -15.94 0.70
CA VAL A 191 -7.66 -16.36 1.66
C VAL A 191 -6.37 -15.62 1.38
N THR A 192 -5.79 -15.03 2.41
CA THR A 192 -4.60 -14.17 2.31
C THR A 192 -3.54 -14.58 3.30
N ALA A 193 -2.31 -14.75 2.86
CA ALA A 193 -1.14 -14.85 3.73
C ALA A 193 -0.64 -13.45 4.09
N MET A 194 -0.48 -13.18 5.39
CA MET A 194 -0.12 -11.87 5.92
C MET A 194 1.12 -11.97 6.79
N ARG A 195 1.96 -10.94 6.78
CA ARG A 195 3.11 -10.81 7.69
C ARG A 195 2.94 -9.59 8.59
N LEU A 196 3.46 -9.69 9.80
CA LEU A 196 3.63 -8.53 10.64
C LEU A 196 4.93 -7.82 10.25
N GLN A 197 4.83 -6.56 9.88
CA GLN A 197 5.97 -5.74 9.50
C GLN A 197 5.98 -4.46 10.33
N THR A 198 7.13 -4.10 10.86
CA THR A 198 7.32 -2.82 11.53
C THR A 198 7.45 -1.72 10.47
N THR A 199 6.66 -0.68 10.64
CA THR A 199 6.73 0.53 9.79
C THR A 199 7.12 1.73 10.66
N ALA A 200 7.35 2.87 10.02
CA ALA A 200 7.60 4.12 10.71
C ALA A 200 6.48 4.51 11.71
N GLN A 201 5.26 4.01 11.48
CA GLN A 201 4.09 4.27 12.34
C GLN A 201 3.84 3.14 13.36
N GLY A 202 4.74 2.17 13.48
CA GLY A 202 4.61 1.02 14.37
C GLY A 202 4.43 -0.31 13.63
N SER A 203 4.11 -1.36 14.37
CA SER A 203 3.88 -2.69 13.80
C SER A 203 2.52 -2.76 13.12
N ARG A 204 2.48 -3.27 11.91
CA ARG A 204 1.25 -3.51 11.19
C ARG A 204 1.33 -4.81 10.39
N THR A 205 0.18 -5.39 10.13
CA THR A 205 0.05 -6.55 9.26
C THR A 205 0.13 -6.10 7.80
N VAL A 206 0.99 -6.73 7.04
CA VAL A 206 1.15 -6.43 5.62
C VAL A 206 0.71 -7.65 4.81
N ARG A 207 -0.11 -7.40 3.81
CA ARG A 207 -0.49 -8.43 2.84
C ARG A 207 0.75 -8.84 2.06
N THR A 208 1.06 -10.12 2.08
CA THR A 208 2.20 -10.69 1.35
C THR A 208 1.68 -11.72 0.36
N GLY A 209 1.96 -11.52 -0.90
CA GLY A 209 1.47 -12.41 -1.96
C GLY A 209 0.05 -12.07 -2.44
N THR A 210 -0.46 -12.91 -3.30
CA THR A 210 -1.80 -12.77 -3.90
C THR A 210 -2.83 -13.38 -2.96
N SER A 211 -3.95 -12.69 -2.77
CA SER A 211 -5.14 -13.29 -2.18
C SER A 211 -5.71 -14.30 -3.17
N VAL A 212 -6.02 -15.49 -2.71
CA VAL A 212 -6.60 -16.55 -3.55
C VAL A 212 -8.01 -16.87 -3.08
N PRO A 213 -8.97 -17.07 -3.99
CA PRO A 213 -10.28 -17.56 -3.61
C PRO A 213 -10.21 -19.06 -3.28
N SER A 214 -11.07 -19.53 -2.40
CA SER A 214 -11.34 -20.95 -2.25
C SER A 214 -12.16 -21.47 -3.44
N ASP A 215 -11.95 -22.74 -3.82
CA ASP A 215 -12.72 -23.40 -4.87
C ASP A 215 -14.08 -23.93 -4.37
N ASP A 216 -14.79 -24.65 -5.21
CA ASP A 216 -16.11 -25.23 -4.92
C ASP A 216 -16.09 -26.31 -3.80
N THR A 217 -14.92 -26.85 -3.47
CA THR A 217 -14.70 -27.76 -2.35
C THR A 217 -14.18 -27.06 -1.10
N GLY A 218 -14.19 -25.71 -1.10
CA GLY A 218 -13.60 -24.88 -0.07
C GLY A 218 -12.08 -24.89 -0.04
N ALA A 219 -11.40 -25.63 -0.94
CA ALA A 219 -9.95 -25.73 -0.91
C ALA A 219 -9.27 -24.46 -1.45
N TYR A 220 -8.12 -24.12 -0.85
CA TYR A 220 -7.28 -23.01 -1.29
C TYR A 220 -5.81 -23.38 -1.27
N ARG A 221 -5.01 -22.68 -2.09
CA ARG A 221 -3.56 -22.80 -2.10
C ARG A 221 -2.89 -21.49 -2.44
N ILE A 222 -2.24 -20.88 -1.45
CA ILE A 222 -1.40 -19.69 -1.63
C ILE A 222 0.02 -20.18 -1.89
N TYR A 223 0.64 -19.79 -2.99
CA TYR A 223 1.97 -20.28 -3.39
C TYR A 223 2.90 -19.12 -3.75
N GLY A 224 4.18 -19.43 -3.94
CA GLY A 224 5.20 -18.42 -4.27
C GLY A 224 5.61 -17.60 -3.06
N LEU A 225 5.31 -18.05 -1.85
CA LEU A 225 5.61 -17.35 -0.62
C LEU A 225 7.10 -17.46 -0.28
N PRO A 226 7.76 -16.33 0.04
CA PRO A 226 9.09 -16.34 0.61
C PRO A 226 9.14 -17.07 1.96
N PRO A 227 10.30 -17.59 2.38
CA PRO A 227 10.48 -18.11 3.74
C PRO A 227 10.16 -17.04 4.78
N GLY A 228 9.52 -17.42 5.88
CA GLY A 228 9.17 -16.48 6.93
C GLY A 228 7.98 -16.90 7.78
N GLN A 229 7.53 -15.99 8.66
CA GLN A 229 6.37 -16.20 9.52
C GLN A 229 5.14 -15.52 8.92
N TYR A 230 4.04 -16.25 8.88
CA TYR A 230 2.79 -15.82 8.28
C TYR A 230 1.61 -15.99 9.22
N TYR A 231 0.63 -15.11 9.08
CA TYR A 231 -0.74 -15.32 9.50
C TYR A 231 -1.58 -15.61 8.27
N VAL A 232 -2.55 -16.50 8.39
CA VAL A 232 -3.54 -16.76 7.34
C VAL A 232 -4.85 -16.16 7.77
N ALA A 233 -5.41 -15.31 6.91
CA ALA A 233 -6.70 -14.67 7.11
C ALA A 233 -7.65 -15.03 5.97
N VAL A 234 -8.90 -15.23 6.30
CA VAL A 234 -10.00 -15.40 5.35
C VAL A 234 -11.02 -14.28 5.50
N ASN A 235 -11.44 -13.74 4.36
CA ASN A 235 -12.54 -12.80 4.26
C ASN A 235 -13.56 -13.38 3.28
N ASP A 236 -14.83 -13.40 3.67
CA ASP A 236 -15.91 -13.76 2.75
C ASP A 236 -16.39 -12.52 1.99
N PRO A 237 -16.20 -12.47 0.68
CA PRO A 237 -16.70 -11.36 -0.14
C PRO A 237 -18.21 -11.48 -0.41
N SER A 238 -18.82 -12.65 -0.22
CA SER A 238 -20.21 -12.90 -0.60
C SER A 238 -21.22 -12.19 0.30
N ALA A 239 -20.84 -11.87 1.53
CA ALA A 239 -21.68 -11.15 2.49
C ALA A 239 -22.08 -9.71 2.06
N ALA A 240 -21.58 -9.23 0.94
CA ALA A 240 -21.66 -7.80 0.57
C ALA A 240 -22.46 -7.50 -0.71
N ARG A 241 -23.19 -8.44 -1.31
CA ARG A 241 -23.54 -8.34 -2.73
C ARG A 241 -24.99 -8.13 -3.12
N ILE A 242 -25.88 -7.93 -2.19
CA ILE A 242 -27.28 -7.58 -2.51
C ILE A 242 -27.48 -6.09 -2.21
N VAL A 243 -27.50 -5.26 -3.23
CA VAL A 243 -27.88 -3.85 -3.13
C VAL A 243 -29.32 -3.73 -3.65
N VAL A 244 -30.24 -3.39 -2.77
CA VAL A 244 -31.61 -3.02 -3.16
C VAL A 244 -31.61 -1.50 -3.39
N LEU A 245 -31.76 -1.07 -4.61
CA LEU A 245 -31.94 0.33 -4.98
C LEU A 245 -33.45 0.59 -5.04
N THR A 246 -33.97 1.41 -4.15
CA THR A 246 -35.34 1.88 -4.23
C THR A 246 -35.36 3.25 -4.90
N SER A 247 -35.99 3.35 -6.06
CA SER A 247 -36.20 4.60 -6.77
C SER A 247 -37.31 5.44 -6.15
N PRO A 248 -37.32 6.78 -6.35
CA PRO A 248 -38.35 7.65 -5.78
C PRO A 248 -39.78 7.34 -6.23
N ASP A 249 -39.95 6.57 -7.31
CA ASP A 249 -41.24 6.10 -7.84
C ASP A 249 -41.75 4.82 -7.19
N GLY A 250 -41.06 4.30 -6.16
CA GLY A 250 -41.42 3.08 -5.44
C GLY A 250 -40.99 1.78 -6.12
N SER A 251 -40.26 1.85 -7.23
CA SER A 251 -39.67 0.66 -7.84
C SER A 251 -38.38 0.24 -7.12
N SER A 252 -38.21 -1.05 -6.87
CA SER A 252 -37.00 -1.60 -6.24
C SER A 252 -36.20 -2.41 -7.26
N GLU A 253 -34.96 -2.07 -7.44
CA GLU A 253 -34.02 -2.77 -8.31
C GLU A 253 -33.01 -3.56 -7.45
N LEU A 254 -32.94 -4.88 -7.67
CA LEU A 254 -31.90 -5.73 -7.10
C LEU A 254 -30.66 -5.68 -8.00
N GLN A 255 -29.59 -5.14 -7.49
CA GLN A 255 -28.30 -5.15 -8.17
C GLN A 255 -27.37 -6.17 -7.50
N LEU A 256 -27.10 -7.27 -8.21
CA LEU A 256 -26.09 -8.24 -7.82
C LEU A 256 -24.73 -7.77 -8.34
N ASN A 257 -23.89 -7.22 -7.49
CA ASN A 257 -22.53 -6.85 -7.86
C ASN A 257 -21.61 -8.09 -7.83
N GLY A 258 -21.39 -8.71 -8.97
CA GLY A 258 -20.35 -9.71 -9.16
C GLY A 258 -18.95 -9.04 -9.11
N GLY A 259 -18.20 -9.22 -8.03
CA GLY A 259 -16.86 -8.68 -7.92
C GLY A 259 -15.83 -9.68 -8.43
N SER A 260 -15.29 -9.44 -9.60
CA SER A 260 -13.94 -9.79 -10.00
C SER A 260 -13.51 -8.74 -11.04
N THR A 261 -12.35 -8.16 -10.84
CA THR A 261 -11.83 -7.03 -11.60
C THR A 261 -11.35 -7.38 -13.01
N ASP A 262 -11.46 -8.64 -13.48
CA ASP A 262 -10.85 -9.08 -14.72
C ASP A 262 -11.77 -9.72 -15.77
N THR A 263 -13.07 -9.80 -15.54
CA THR A 263 -14.02 -10.13 -16.59
C THR A 263 -15.31 -9.34 -16.40
N PRO A 264 -15.80 -8.60 -17.42
CA PRO A 264 -17.11 -7.99 -17.34
C PRO A 264 -18.15 -9.10 -17.48
N VAL A 265 -18.59 -9.66 -16.35
CA VAL A 265 -19.83 -10.43 -16.33
C VAL A 265 -20.94 -9.39 -16.45
N ALA A 266 -21.73 -9.49 -17.51
CA ALA A 266 -22.90 -8.67 -17.73
C ALA A 266 -23.75 -8.71 -16.46
N ALA A 267 -23.97 -7.56 -15.81
CA ALA A 267 -24.86 -7.44 -14.69
C ALA A 267 -26.27 -7.84 -15.16
N GLU A 268 -26.74 -8.98 -14.72
CA GLU A 268 -28.15 -9.33 -14.93
C GLU A 268 -29.01 -8.36 -14.13
N ARG A 269 -29.66 -7.49 -14.86
CA ARG A 269 -30.64 -6.54 -14.33
C ARG A 269 -31.97 -7.27 -14.20
N ILE A 270 -32.33 -7.61 -12.98
CA ILE A 270 -33.66 -8.15 -12.70
C ILE A 270 -34.53 -7.00 -12.21
N THR A 271 -35.39 -6.48 -13.06
CA THR A 271 -36.35 -5.42 -12.72
C THR A 271 -37.65 -6.09 -12.24
N PHE A 272 -38.00 -5.85 -10.99
CA PHE A 272 -39.32 -6.26 -10.46
C PHE A 272 -40.23 -5.04 -10.44
N THR A 273 -41.36 -5.12 -11.15
CA THR A 273 -42.45 -4.16 -11.03
C THR A 273 -43.42 -4.69 -9.98
N GLY A 274 -43.21 -4.33 -8.74
CA GLY A 274 -44.10 -4.68 -7.63
C GLY A 274 -43.51 -4.22 -6.31
N ASN A 275 -44.37 -3.80 -5.37
CA ASN A 275 -43.98 -3.48 -4.01
C ASN A 275 -43.42 -4.71 -3.31
N VAL A 276 -42.12 -4.84 -3.24
CA VAL A 276 -41.50 -5.81 -2.34
C VAL A 276 -41.38 -5.16 -0.98
N SER A 277 -42.39 -5.36 -0.14
CA SER A 277 -42.34 -4.96 1.25
C SER A 277 -41.45 -5.94 1.99
N PHE A 278 -40.21 -5.57 2.22
CA PHE A 278 -39.41 -6.22 3.26
C PHE A 278 -39.94 -5.70 4.60
N SER A 279 -40.56 -6.58 5.40
CA SER A 279 -40.92 -6.22 6.77
C SER A 279 -39.63 -5.91 7.52
N ASP A 280 -39.57 -4.76 8.17
CA ASP A 280 -38.41 -4.24 8.91
C ASP A 280 -38.01 -5.11 10.13
N ASN A 281 -38.68 -6.22 10.33
CA ASN A 281 -38.43 -7.15 11.42
C ASN A 281 -37.78 -8.44 10.89
N GLU A 282 -36.48 -8.59 11.09
CA GLU A 282 -35.70 -9.83 11.02
C GLU A 282 -34.92 -10.20 9.76
N THR A 283 -34.48 -9.27 8.95
CA THR A 283 -33.30 -9.61 8.15
C THR A 283 -32.06 -9.50 9.04
N ARG A 284 -31.78 -10.54 9.84
CA ARG A 284 -30.50 -10.69 10.54
C ARG A 284 -29.43 -10.68 9.46
N ARG A 285 -28.72 -9.55 9.33
CA ARG A 285 -27.58 -9.44 8.45
C ARG A 285 -26.44 -10.18 9.12
N THR A 286 -26.30 -11.43 8.79
CA THR A 286 -25.12 -12.20 9.18
C THR A 286 -24.03 -11.83 8.22
N SER A 287 -22.94 -11.34 8.72
CA SER A 287 -21.68 -11.15 7.99
C SER A 287 -20.63 -12.04 8.63
N TYR A 288 -19.52 -12.23 7.95
CA TYR A 288 -18.41 -12.94 8.52
C TYR A 288 -17.31 -11.95 8.88
N ALA A 289 -16.84 -12.02 10.13
CA ALA A 289 -15.66 -11.28 10.52
C ALA A 289 -14.44 -11.83 9.76
N PRO A 290 -13.41 -10.99 9.47
CA PRO A 290 -12.12 -11.51 9.09
C PRO A 290 -11.69 -12.57 10.10
N THR A 291 -11.52 -13.81 9.61
CA THR A 291 -11.15 -14.94 10.49
C THR A 291 -9.71 -15.31 10.25
N TYR A 292 -8.95 -15.41 11.33
CA TYR A 292 -7.53 -15.76 11.31
C TYR A 292 -7.32 -17.20 11.78
N TYR A 293 -6.35 -17.89 11.20
CA TYR A 293 -6.01 -19.25 11.63
C TYR A 293 -5.58 -19.26 13.11
N PRO A 294 -6.10 -20.21 13.94
CA PRO A 294 -6.91 -21.39 13.59
C PRO A 294 -8.45 -21.19 13.57
N GLY A 295 -8.98 -20.00 13.70
CA GLY A 295 -10.44 -19.75 13.70
C GLY A 295 -10.86 -18.60 14.63
N THR A 296 -10.00 -17.61 14.83
CA THR A 296 -10.26 -16.42 15.66
C THR A 296 -10.53 -15.18 14.83
N ALA A 297 -11.40 -14.30 15.30
CA ALA A 297 -11.58 -12.96 14.71
C ALA A 297 -10.50 -11.96 15.17
N ASN A 298 -9.67 -12.34 16.13
CA ASN A 298 -8.63 -11.48 16.70
C ASN A 298 -7.23 -11.93 16.28
N ILE A 299 -6.52 -11.09 15.51
CA ILE A 299 -5.16 -11.41 15.03
C ILE A 299 -4.14 -11.62 16.16
N THR A 300 -4.36 -11.05 17.35
CA THR A 300 -3.46 -11.25 18.51
C THR A 300 -3.51 -12.68 19.05
N GLU A 301 -4.60 -13.39 18.78
CA GLU A 301 -4.81 -14.80 19.13
C GLU A 301 -4.50 -15.75 17.97
N ALA A 302 -4.19 -15.18 16.80
CA ALA A 302 -3.90 -15.96 15.61
C ALA A 302 -2.56 -16.71 15.73
N GLN A 303 -2.54 -17.92 15.21
CA GLN A 303 -1.32 -18.72 15.19
C GLN A 303 -0.42 -18.32 14.03
N LYS A 304 0.86 -18.11 14.33
CA LYS A 304 1.90 -17.89 13.32
C LYS A 304 2.30 -19.21 12.67
N LEU A 305 2.37 -19.22 11.36
CA LEU A 305 2.89 -20.32 10.56
C LEU A 305 4.32 -19.99 10.12
N THR A 306 5.27 -20.85 10.39
CA THR A 306 6.65 -20.69 9.89
C THR A 306 6.79 -21.50 8.62
N LEU A 307 7.19 -20.84 7.54
CA LEU A 307 7.35 -21.41 6.21
C LEU A 307 8.83 -21.40 5.82
N GLY A 308 9.41 -22.54 5.54
CA GLY A 308 10.76 -22.70 5.04
C GLY A 308 10.85 -22.49 3.52
N LEU A 309 12.07 -22.58 2.98
CA LEU A 309 12.34 -22.42 1.56
C LEU A 309 11.71 -23.56 0.74
N GLY A 310 10.75 -23.24 -0.12
CA GLY A 310 10.04 -24.22 -0.95
C GLY A 310 9.18 -25.20 -0.16
N GLU A 311 8.97 -24.97 1.12
CA GLU A 311 8.14 -25.79 2.01
C GLU A 311 6.65 -25.61 1.69
N GLU A 312 5.88 -26.68 1.80
CA GLU A 312 4.42 -26.63 1.75
C GLU A 312 3.82 -27.00 3.09
N GLN A 313 3.07 -26.07 3.67
CA GLN A 313 2.25 -26.29 4.86
C GLN A 313 0.82 -26.57 4.42
N SER A 314 0.39 -27.81 4.56
CA SER A 314 -0.96 -28.28 4.24
C SER A 314 -1.82 -28.44 5.50
N GLY A 315 -3.13 -28.54 5.31
CA GLY A 315 -4.07 -28.75 6.42
C GLY A 315 -4.38 -27.48 7.22
N ILE A 316 -4.04 -26.29 6.70
CA ILE A 316 -4.36 -25.01 7.34
C ILE A 316 -5.81 -24.66 7.02
N SER A 317 -6.74 -25.34 7.71
CA SER A 317 -8.18 -25.17 7.50
C SER A 317 -8.76 -24.18 8.51
N LEU A 318 -9.73 -23.38 8.07
CA LEU A 318 -10.42 -22.38 8.89
C LEU A 318 -11.93 -22.55 8.75
N THR A 319 -12.62 -22.49 9.88
CA THR A 319 -14.06 -22.29 9.89
C THR A 319 -14.34 -20.82 10.13
N ILE A 320 -15.09 -20.19 9.24
CA ILE A 320 -15.44 -18.76 9.41
C ILE A 320 -16.44 -18.58 10.52
N VAL A 321 -16.30 -17.47 11.25
CA VAL A 321 -17.16 -17.16 12.37
C VAL A 321 -18.24 -16.17 11.93
N PRO A 322 -19.51 -16.58 11.92
CA PRO A 322 -20.60 -15.66 11.63
C PRO A 322 -20.72 -14.61 12.74
N VAL A 323 -20.84 -13.37 12.36
CA VAL A 323 -21.05 -12.26 13.28
C VAL A 323 -22.24 -11.43 12.83
N LYS A 324 -22.96 -10.86 13.79
CA LYS A 324 -23.99 -9.90 13.49
C LYS A 324 -23.33 -8.61 13.02
N ALA A 325 -23.44 -8.29 11.74
CA ALA A 325 -22.86 -7.09 11.17
C ALA A 325 -23.81 -5.90 11.35
N ALA A 326 -23.22 -4.78 11.74
CA ALA A 326 -23.91 -3.52 11.91
C ALA A 326 -23.95 -2.70 10.63
N ARG A 327 -24.97 -1.85 10.51
CA ARG A 327 -25.01 -0.72 9.61
C ARG A 327 -24.80 0.56 10.41
N ILE A 328 -23.93 1.44 9.90
CA ILE A 328 -23.69 2.75 10.48
C ILE A 328 -24.23 3.79 9.51
N THR A 329 -25.20 4.58 9.95
CA THR A 329 -25.72 5.69 9.16
C THR A 329 -25.54 6.99 9.89
N GLY A 330 -25.27 8.05 9.13
CA GLY A 330 -25.07 9.35 9.74
C GLY A 330 -25.01 10.48 8.72
N LYS A 331 -24.66 11.66 9.23
CA LYS A 331 -24.55 12.89 8.48
C LYS A 331 -23.30 13.64 8.88
N VAL A 332 -22.57 14.13 7.89
CA VAL A 332 -21.39 15.00 8.09
C VAL A 332 -21.83 16.45 7.94
N MET A 333 -21.49 17.24 8.93
CA MET A 333 -21.75 18.69 8.98
C MET A 333 -20.42 19.43 8.97
N GLY A 334 -20.27 20.39 8.07
CA GLY A 334 -19.13 21.30 8.05
C GLY A 334 -19.08 22.25 9.23
N SER A 335 -17.97 22.94 9.41
CA SER A 335 -17.77 23.96 10.44
C SER A 335 -18.77 25.13 10.35
N ASN A 336 -19.37 25.35 9.18
CA ASN A 336 -20.43 26.32 8.94
C ASN A 336 -21.83 25.81 9.34
N GLY A 337 -21.95 24.63 9.91
CA GLY A 337 -23.23 24.00 10.27
C GLY A 337 -24.05 23.47 9.10
N MET A 338 -23.50 23.47 7.88
CA MET A 338 -24.17 22.94 6.69
C MET A 338 -23.75 21.51 6.40
N PRO A 339 -24.62 20.68 5.80
CA PRO A 339 -24.22 19.37 5.30
C PRO A 339 -23.04 19.45 4.32
N MET A 340 -22.07 18.53 4.45
CA MET A 340 -20.85 18.59 3.68
C MET A 340 -20.55 17.25 2.99
N ARG A 341 -20.07 17.33 1.74
CA ARG A 341 -19.46 16.17 1.06
C ARG A 341 -18.11 15.88 1.70
N ALA A 342 -17.88 14.64 2.07
CA ALA A 342 -16.64 14.21 2.71
C ALA A 342 -16.34 12.75 2.39
N GLN A 343 -15.10 12.34 2.55
CA GLN A 343 -14.71 10.94 2.63
C GLN A 343 -14.89 10.46 4.07
N VAL A 344 -15.55 9.32 4.23
CA VAL A 344 -15.78 8.69 5.54
C VAL A 344 -15.09 7.34 5.55
N ASN A 345 -14.07 7.20 6.38
CA ASN A 345 -13.24 6.01 6.47
C ASN A 345 -13.34 5.40 7.85
N LEU A 346 -13.61 4.10 7.92
CA LEU A 346 -13.66 3.35 9.16
C LEU A 346 -12.38 2.50 9.27
N MET A 347 -11.62 2.72 10.34
CA MET A 347 -10.35 2.05 10.59
C MET A 347 -10.47 1.17 11.82
N SER A 348 -10.06 -0.10 11.72
CA SER A 348 -9.95 -0.93 12.92
C SER A 348 -8.77 -0.49 13.79
N ALA A 349 -8.87 -0.71 15.09
CA ALA A 349 -7.79 -0.39 16.05
C ALA A 349 -6.45 -1.06 15.71
N MET A 350 -6.46 -2.09 14.88
CA MET A 350 -5.26 -2.81 14.42
C MET A 350 -4.63 -2.24 13.15
N GLY A 351 -5.02 -1.05 12.72
CA GLY A 351 -4.41 -0.37 11.58
C GLY A 351 -4.73 -0.98 10.21
N GLN A 352 -5.63 -1.94 10.14
CA GLN A 352 -6.17 -2.42 8.87
C GLN A 352 -7.36 -1.56 8.48
N GLY A 353 -7.26 -0.92 7.31
CA GLY A 353 -8.41 -0.30 6.70
C GLY A 353 -9.43 -1.37 6.35
N PHE A 354 -10.51 -1.41 7.08
CA PHE A 354 -11.70 -2.10 6.63
C PHE A 354 -12.33 -1.21 5.57
N THR A 355 -12.17 -1.57 4.31
CA THR A 355 -13.01 -1.00 3.27
C THR A 355 -14.36 -1.72 3.35
N PRO A 356 -15.43 -1.05 3.81
CA PRO A 356 -16.76 -1.67 3.81
C PRO A 356 -17.05 -2.13 2.39
N SER A 357 -17.33 -3.41 2.23
CA SER A 357 -17.74 -3.94 0.93
C SER A 357 -19.07 -3.28 0.55
N GLY A 358 -19.07 -2.48 -0.52
CA GLY A 358 -20.29 -1.95 -1.12
C GLY A 358 -20.64 -0.48 -0.84
N GLY A 359 -19.89 0.26 -0.02
CA GLY A 359 -20.11 1.69 0.19
C GLY A 359 -19.18 2.56 -0.63
N ARG A 360 -19.68 3.62 -1.27
CA ARG A 360 -18.83 4.75 -1.63
C ARG A 360 -18.24 5.29 -0.34
N ASN A 361 -16.90 5.39 -0.25
CA ASN A 361 -16.21 5.98 0.90
C ASN A 361 -16.50 7.50 1.03
N GLY A 362 -17.70 7.95 0.65
CA GLY A 362 -18.07 9.35 0.62
C GLY A 362 -19.53 9.58 0.96
N THR A 363 -19.80 10.79 1.47
CA THR A 363 -21.16 11.24 1.73
C THR A 363 -21.90 11.60 0.43
N ALA A 364 -23.21 11.54 0.48
CA ALA A 364 -24.07 12.16 -0.52
C ALA A 364 -23.96 13.71 -0.49
N ASN A 365 -24.65 14.40 -1.42
CA ASN A 365 -24.62 15.86 -1.47
C ASN A 365 -25.22 16.54 -0.23
N ASP A 366 -26.13 15.85 0.45
CA ASP A 366 -26.76 16.29 1.69
C ASP A 366 -25.98 15.90 2.95
N GLY A 367 -24.72 15.44 2.78
CA GLY A 367 -23.84 15.03 3.86
C GLY A 367 -24.13 13.65 4.44
N THR A 368 -25.15 12.93 3.97
CA THR A 368 -25.49 11.61 4.50
C THR A 368 -24.51 10.52 4.06
N PHE A 369 -24.23 9.56 4.93
CA PHE A 369 -23.42 8.38 4.64
C PHE A 369 -24.04 7.12 5.23
N THR A 370 -23.67 5.99 4.61
CA THR A 370 -24.04 4.67 5.09
C THR A 370 -22.84 3.72 4.92
N LEU A 371 -22.44 3.10 6.03
CA LEU A 371 -21.45 2.02 6.04
C LEU A 371 -22.20 0.73 6.40
N THR A 372 -22.04 -0.30 5.59
CA THR A 372 -22.76 -1.58 5.77
C THR A 372 -21.77 -2.71 6.05
N ASN A 373 -22.28 -3.79 6.64
CA ASN A 373 -21.51 -5.01 6.93
C ASN A 373 -20.29 -4.76 7.82
N ILE A 374 -20.48 -3.98 8.88
CA ILE A 374 -19.41 -3.67 9.82
C ILE A 374 -19.41 -4.73 10.93
N PRO A 375 -18.37 -5.57 11.03
CA PRO A 375 -18.25 -6.55 12.10
C PRO A 375 -18.15 -5.88 13.48
N PRO A 376 -18.49 -6.59 14.57
CA PRO A 376 -18.20 -6.12 15.92
C PRO A 376 -16.70 -5.84 16.10
N GLY A 377 -16.40 -4.73 16.78
CA GLY A 377 -15.00 -4.32 17.00
C GLY A 377 -14.86 -2.87 17.43
N THR A 378 -13.64 -2.49 17.72
CA THR A 378 -13.27 -1.10 18.02
C THR A 378 -12.67 -0.46 16.78
N TYR A 379 -13.21 0.68 16.41
CA TYR A 379 -12.87 1.40 15.20
C TYR A 379 -12.56 2.87 15.51
N THR A 380 -11.89 3.53 14.58
CA THR A 380 -11.83 4.98 14.50
C THR A 380 -12.50 5.40 13.18
N LEU A 381 -13.52 6.23 13.27
CA LEU A 381 -14.20 6.79 12.13
C LEU A 381 -13.54 8.13 11.82
N ASN A 382 -12.93 8.22 10.64
CA ASN A 382 -12.24 9.41 10.16
C ASN A 382 -13.01 10.05 9.02
N VAL A 383 -13.18 11.35 9.08
CA VAL A 383 -13.84 12.15 8.05
C VAL A 383 -12.84 13.14 7.49
N LEU A 384 -12.75 13.18 6.16
CA LEU A 384 -11.90 14.11 5.42
C LEU A 384 -12.77 14.85 4.40
N GLY A 385 -12.88 16.14 4.54
CA GLY A 385 -13.55 17.03 3.61
C GLY A 385 -12.84 17.12 2.26
N PRO A 386 -13.46 17.76 1.25
CA PRO A 386 -12.83 17.93 -0.04
C PRO A 386 -11.62 18.87 0.06
N ASN A 387 -10.53 18.49 -0.58
CA ASN A 387 -9.38 19.38 -0.75
C ASN A 387 -9.66 20.32 -1.95
N ILE A 388 -9.97 21.57 -1.68
CA ILE A 388 -10.33 22.57 -2.71
C ILE A 388 -9.23 23.63 -2.77
N GLY A 389 -8.27 23.46 -3.64
CA GLY A 389 -7.19 24.43 -3.88
C GLY A 389 -6.29 24.63 -2.67
N ALA A 390 -6.12 25.87 -2.23
CA ALA A 390 -5.24 26.24 -1.11
C ALA A 390 -5.92 26.13 0.27
N VAL A 391 -7.22 25.77 0.32
CA VAL A 391 -7.94 25.63 1.60
C VAL A 391 -7.74 24.21 2.14
N PRO A 392 -7.19 24.05 3.35
CA PRO A 392 -7.03 22.74 3.96
C PRO A 392 -8.39 22.06 4.16
N PRO A 393 -8.45 20.73 4.02
CA PRO A 393 -9.69 20.02 4.20
C PRO A 393 -10.16 20.07 5.66
N GLU A 394 -11.46 20.19 5.86
CA GLU A 394 -12.03 19.98 7.18
C GLU A 394 -11.92 18.51 7.58
N VAL A 395 -11.65 18.28 8.84
CA VAL A 395 -11.39 16.93 9.38
C VAL A 395 -12.23 16.64 10.62
N ALA A 396 -12.53 15.36 10.83
CA ALA A 396 -13.05 14.85 12.10
C ALA A 396 -12.53 13.44 12.34
N SER A 397 -12.35 13.06 13.59
CA SER A 397 -12.00 11.71 14.01
C SER A 397 -12.71 11.38 15.30
N MET A 398 -13.31 10.19 15.36
CA MET A 398 -13.99 9.72 16.57
C MET A 398 -13.81 8.22 16.78
N PRO A 399 -13.58 7.76 18.01
CA PRO A 399 -13.60 6.35 18.33
C PRO A 399 -15.05 5.83 18.23
N LEU A 400 -15.21 4.61 17.74
CA LEU A 400 -16.49 3.96 17.56
C LEU A 400 -16.40 2.49 17.97
N VAL A 401 -17.28 2.06 18.86
CA VAL A 401 -17.41 0.66 19.24
C VAL A 401 -18.66 0.10 18.57
N VAL A 402 -18.49 -0.97 17.81
CA VAL A 402 -19.57 -1.67 17.11
C VAL A 402 -19.79 -3.02 17.80
N ASN A 403 -21.00 -3.26 18.27
CA ASN A 403 -21.37 -4.50 19.00
C ASN A 403 -22.30 -5.39 18.17
N GLY A 404 -22.37 -5.17 16.84
CA GLY A 404 -23.28 -5.89 15.96
C GLY A 404 -24.69 -5.29 15.89
N GLU A 405 -24.97 -4.20 16.60
CA GLU A 405 -26.20 -3.43 16.48
C GLU A 405 -26.02 -2.24 15.54
N ASP A 406 -27.09 -1.91 14.78
CA ASP A 406 -27.07 -0.76 13.87
C ASP A 406 -26.87 0.54 14.65
N ILE A 407 -25.98 1.41 14.15
CA ILE A 407 -25.77 2.76 14.67
C ILE A 407 -26.42 3.75 13.71
N VAL A 408 -27.50 4.37 14.16
CA VAL A 408 -28.35 5.20 13.30
C VAL A 408 -28.31 6.66 13.74
N GLY A 409 -28.27 7.57 12.76
CA GLY A 409 -28.41 9.01 13.02
C GLY A 409 -27.13 9.66 13.59
N LEU A 410 -25.96 9.08 13.34
CA LEU A 410 -24.69 9.65 13.79
C LEU A 410 -24.45 11.02 13.13
N THR A 411 -24.27 12.07 13.91
CA THR A 411 -23.94 13.40 13.41
C THR A 411 -22.47 13.69 13.70
N ILE A 412 -21.70 13.97 12.64
CA ILE A 412 -20.26 14.25 12.73
C ILE A 412 -20.01 15.69 12.30
N ALA A 413 -19.60 16.52 13.25
CA ALA A 413 -19.16 17.87 12.96
C ALA A 413 -17.67 17.87 12.60
N THR A 414 -17.33 18.45 11.46
CA THR A 414 -15.94 18.64 11.05
C THR A 414 -15.45 20.04 11.44
N GLY A 415 -14.14 20.23 11.41
CA GLY A 415 -13.49 21.49 11.66
C GLY A 415 -12.19 21.63 10.88
N SER A 416 -11.59 22.80 10.89
CA SER A 416 -10.33 23.10 10.20
C SER A 416 -9.12 22.33 10.76
N GLY A 417 -9.32 21.54 11.84
CA GLY A 417 -8.21 20.88 12.52
C GLY A 417 -7.32 21.87 13.27
N ALA A 418 -6.13 21.42 13.64
CA ALA A 418 -5.08 22.25 14.22
C ALA A 418 -4.16 22.82 13.15
N SER A 419 -3.43 23.86 13.51
CA SER A 419 -2.42 24.48 12.65
C SER A 419 -1.07 24.60 13.35
N ILE A 420 -0.01 24.44 12.56
CA ILE A 420 1.38 24.73 12.94
C ILE A 420 1.84 25.94 12.14
N GLN A 421 2.37 26.95 12.84
CA GLN A 421 3.18 27.99 12.25
C GLN A 421 4.63 27.77 12.66
N GLY A 422 5.51 27.57 11.69
CA GLY A 422 6.88 27.19 11.96
C GLY A 422 7.92 28.10 11.32
N MET A 423 9.12 28.04 11.90
CA MET A 423 10.30 28.73 11.38
C MET A 423 11.51 27.83 11.43
N ILE A 424 12.28 27.82 10.34
CA ILE A 424 13.55 27.12 10.23
C ILE A 424 14.68 28.11 10.41
N VAL A 425 15.61 27.80 11.30
CA VAL A 425 16.77 28.66 11.61
C VAL A 425 18.05 27.84 11.69
N ALA A 426 19.19 28.49 11.42
CA ALA A 426 20.51 27.92 11.71
C ALA A 426 20.92 28.20 13.14
N ASP A 427 21.55 27.24 13.81
CA ASP A 427 22.06 27.38 15.19
C ASP A 427 23.24 28.36 15.30
N ASN A 428 23.96 28.60 14.19
CA ASN A 428 25.05 29.56 14.09
C ASN A 428 24.61 30.93 13.57
N GLY A 429 23.27 31.15 13.36
CA GLY A 429 22.72 32.39 12.86
C GLY A 429 22.97 32.69 11.38
N SER A 430 23.54 31.74 10.62
CA SER A 430 23.76 31.92 9.19
C SER A 430 22.46 31.90 8.41
N ARG A 431 22.43 32.55 7.25
CA ARG A 431 21.29 32.48 6.34
C ARG A 431 21.28 31.14 5.61
N LEU A 432 20.18 30.43 5.71
CA LEU A 432 19.98 29.13 5.08
C LEU A 432 19.25 29.29 3.73
N PRO A 433 19.55 28.49 2.71
CA PRO A 433 18.69 28.32 1.54
C PRO A 433 17.46 27.46 1.91
N THR A 434 16.47 28.09 2.53
CA THR A 434 15.30 27.37 3.12
C THR A 434 14.28 26.93 2.10
N SER A 435 14.25 27.52 0.91
CA SER A 435 13.22 27.25 -0.11
C SER A 435 13.15 25.81 -0.62
N SER A 436 14.16 24.98 -0.34
CA SER A 436 14.13 23.53 -0.63
C SER A 436 13.70 22.69 0.56
N VAL A 437 13.72 23.25 1.79
CA VAL A 437 13.43 22.48 3.01
C VAL A 437 11.94 22.30 3.14
N THR A 438 11.50 21.06 3.26
CA THR A 438 10.10 20.68 3.42
C THR A 438 9.87 20.14 4.82
N VAL A 439 8.82 20.61 5.48
CA VAL A 439 8.34 20.07 6.76
C VAL A 439 7.06 19.29 6.50
N GLU A 440 7.00 18.08 6.99
CA GLU A 440 5.86 17.17 6.86
C GLU A 440 5.39 16.71 8.23
N ALA A 441 4.09 16.76 8.48
CA ALA A 441 3.48 16.11 9.63
C ALA A 441 3.09 14.68 9.24
N VAL A 442 3.76 13.71 9.84
CA VAL A 442 3.55 12.28 9.60
C VAL A 442 2.61 11.73 10.66
N PRO A 443 1.41 11.25 10.30
CA PRO A 443 0.46 10.68 11.25
C PRO A 443 1.01 9.37 11.82
N LEU A 444 0.85 9.14 13.11
CA LEU A 444 1.31 7.93 13.78
C LEU A 444 0.29 6.81 13.77
N GLN A 445 -0.98 7.13 13.60
CA GLN A 445 -2.02 6.10 13.46
C GLN A 445 -1.99 5.53 12.04
N SER A 446 -1.76 4.23 11.95
CA SER A 446 -1.72 3.51 10.67
C SER A 446 -3.10 3.35 10.08
N GLY A 447 -3.21 3.53 8.78
CA GLY A 447 -4.32 2.98 7.98
C GLY A 447 -5.41 3.94 7.59
N SER A 448 -5.35 5.19 7.91
CA SER A 448 -6.25 6.16 7.33
C SER A 448 -5.67 6.74 6.04
N ALA A 449 -6.54 7.12 5.10
CA ALA A 449 -6.25 8.23 4.21
C ALA A 449 -6.12 9.47 5.10
N THR A 450 -5.11 9.45 5.97
CA THR A 450 -4.82 10.52 6.90
C THR A 450 -4.21 11.64 6.10
N TRP A 451 -4.75 12.78 6.30
CA TRP A 451 -4.15 14.01 5.85
C TRP A 451 -2.74 14.09 6.43
N ALA A 452 -1.73 14.14 5.58
CA ALA A 452 -0.34 14.32 5.94
C ALA A 452 0.13 15.65 5.35
N PRO A 453 -0.16 16.77 6.02
CA PRO A 453 0.19 18.08 5.51
C PRO A 453 1.70 18.25 5.45
N ARG A 454 2.13 18.87 4.36
CA ARG A 454 3.53 19.22 4.12
C ARG A 454 3.60 20.59 3.50
N ASP A 455 4.62 21.33 3.85
CA ASP A 455 4.87 22.65 3.28
C ASP A 455 6.37 22.86 3.07
N ALA A 456 6.73 23.58 2.02
CA ALA A 456 8.09 24.01 1.77
C ALA A 456 8.31 25.37 2.41
N ALA A 457 9.38 25.51 3.18
CA ALA A 457 9.67 26.79 3.80
C ALA A 457 9.93 27.87 2.76
N ASP A 458 9.47 29.07 3.05
CA ASP A 458 9.73 30.26 2.22
C ASP A 458 11.18 30.76 2.38
N GLU A 459 11.51 31.87 1.71
CA GLU A 459 12.84 32.50 1.76
C GLU A 459 13.23 33.00 3.17
N ASN A 460 12.25 33.22 4.04
CA ASN A 460 12.44 33.63 5.44
C ASN A 460 12.52 32.41 6.38
N GLY A 461 12.36 31.21 5.84
CA GLY A 461 12.33 29.97 6.61
C GLY A 461 10.98 29.68 7.26
N THR A 462 9.90 30.38 6.91
CA THR A 462 8.58 30.15 7.50
C THR A 462 7.81 29.07 6.74
N PHE A 463 7.02 28.29 7.46
CA PHE A 463 6.14 27.27 6.90
C PHE A 463 4.85 27.16 7.71
N VAL A 464 3.79 26.64 7.08
CA VAL A 464 2.48 26.46 7.70
C VAL A 464 1.93 25.06 7.40
N LEU A 465 1.53 24.34 8.43
CA LEU A 465 0.83 23.06 8.28
C LEU A 465 -0.56 23.19 8.90
N GLU A 466 -1.58 22.76 8.17
CA GLU A 466 -2.98 22.90 8.59
C GLU A 466 -3.76 21.59 8.43
N GLY A 467 -4.90 21.50 9.10
CA GLY A 467 -5.77 20.31 9.04
C GLY A 467 -5.27 19.13 9.90
N LEU A 468 -4.49 19.40 10.94
CA LEU A 468 -3.95 18.37 11.83
C LEU A 468 -5.03 17.92 12.82
N LEU A 469 -5.13 16.59 13.03
CA LEU A 469 -6.03 16.00 14.03
C LEU A 469 -5.48 14.64 14.49
N GLY A 470 -5.26 14.50 15.79
CA GLY A 470 -4.66 13.31 16.41
C GLY A 470 -3.14 13.39 16.51
N ALA A 471 -2.47 12.24 16.58
CA ALA A 471 -1.04 12.14 16.85
C ALA A 471 -0.19 12.23 15.58
N TYR A 472 0.75 13.17 15.56
CA TYR A 472 1.71 13.36 14.46
C TYR A 472 3.14 13.49 14.97
N SER A 473 4.09 13.07 14.13
CA SER A 473 5.51 13.38 14.26
C SER A 473 5.94 14.32 13.14
N LEU A 474 6.76 15.32 13.44
CA LEU A 474 7.27 16.22 12.42
C LEU A 474 8.54 15.65 11.78
N ARG A 475 8.58 15.70 10.46
CA ARG A 475 9.74 15.30 9.66
C ARG A 475 10.20 16.47 8.80
N VAL A 476 11.49 16.74 8.84
CA VAL A 476 12.12 17.76 7.99
C VAL A 476 12.88 17.04 6.88
N GLN A 477 12.59 17.40 5.65
CA GLN A 477 13.13 16.76 4.44
C GLN A 477 13.84 17.79 3.55
N SER A 478 14.58 17.29 2.57
CA SER A 478 15.27 18.12 1.56
C SER A 478 16.21 19.17 2.18
N LEU A 479 16.93 18.77 3.24
CA LEU A 479 17.88 19.65 3.91
C LEU A 479 18.99 20.12 2.95
N PRO A 480 19.50 21.35 3.11
CA PRO A 480 20.68 21.81 2.38
C PRO A 480 21.88 20.89 2.65
N SER A 481 22.75 20.73 1.64
CA SER A 481 23.94 19.89 1.78
C SER A 481 24.80 20.35 2.96
N GLY A 482 25.22 19.40 3.80
CA GLY A 482 26.02 19.70 5.00
C GLY A 482 25.21 20.17 6.21
N TRP A 483 23.88 20.14 6.18
CA TRP A 483 23.02 20.49 7.30
C TRP A 483 22.22 19.33 7.81
N ILE A 484 21.97 19.31 9.11
CA ILE A 484 21.09 18.32 9.78
C ILE A 484 20.15 19.02 10.76
N VAL A 485 19.06 18.36 11.10
CA VAL A 485 18.14 18.81 12.15
C VAL A 485 18.81 18.62 13.51
N LYS A 486 19.05 19.73 14.19
CA LYS A 486 19.55 19.76 15.58
C LYS A 486 18.41 19.50 16.55
N SER A 487 17.35 20.29 16.45
CA SER A 487 16.16 20.18 17.31
C SER A 487 14.90 20.68 16.61
N VAL A 488 13.76 20.18 17.07
CA VAL A 488 12.42 20.69 16.76
C VAL A 488 11.74 21.02 18.07
N ALA A 489 11.41 22.27 18.28
CA ALA A 489 10.71 22.73 19.49
C ALA A 489 9.30 23.20 19.13
N ALA A 490 8.29 22.71 19.87
CA ALA A 490 6.89 23.14 19.76
C ALA A 490 6.50 23.88 21.04
N ASN A 491 6.06 25.13 20.90
CA ASN A 491 5.73 26.00 22.04
C ASN A 491 6.85 26.03 23.12
N GLY A 492 8.12 25.94 22.69
CA GLY A 492 9.29 25.93 23.57
C GLY A 492 9.69 24.57 24.15
N LEU A 493 8.92 23.50 23.91
CA LEU A 493 9.25 22.14 24.34
C LEU A 493 9.93 21.37 23.20
N ASP A 494 10.98 20.63 23.51
CA ASP A 494 11.65 19.78 22.51
C ASP A 494 10.75 18.59 22.14
N VAL A 495 10.37 18.53 20.86
CA VAL A 495 9.54 17.48 20.25
C VAL A 495 10.27 16.78 19.11
N SER A 496 11.59 16.92 19.05
CA SER A 496 12.42 16.38 17.94
C SER A 496 12.19 14.89 17.68
N ASP A 497 11.90 14.12 18.73
CA ASP A 497 11.75 12.66 18.69
C ASP A 497 10.43 12.20 19.35
N ALA A 498 9.52 13.14 19.62
CA ALA A 498 8.24 12.89 20.25
C ALA A 498 7.08 13.10 19.27
N ALA A 499 5.99 12.39 19.52
CA ALA A 499 4.71 12.68 18.89
C ALA A 499 4.04 13.87 19.57
N MET A 500 3.29 14.63 18.77
CA MET A 500 2.41 15.69 19.24
C MET A 500 0.97 15.29 19.00
N GLU A 501 0.10 15.51 19.96
CA GLU A 501 -1.34 15.33 19.84
C GLU A 501 -2.01 16.64 19.50
N PHE A 502 -2.80 16.65 18.44
CA PHE A 502 -3.51 17.83 17.93
C PHE A 502 -5.01 17.69 18.08
N ARG A 503 -5.64 18.73 18.63
CA ARG A 503 -7.10 18.87 18.76
C ARG A 503 -7.61 19.94 17.81
N PRO A 504 -8.87 19.90 17.40
CA PRO A 504 -9.45 20.94 16.57
C PRO A 504 -9.25 22.33 17.17
N GLY A 505 -8.72 23.26 16.37
CA GLY A 505 -8.49 24.65 16.77
C GLY A 505 -7.18 24.92 17.50
N ASP A 506 -6.36 23.89 17.80
CA ASP A 506 -5.02 24.12 18.36
C ASP A 506 -4.15 24.91 17.38
N ARG A 507 -3.37 25.84 17.94
CA ARG A 507 -2.37 26.63 17.20
C ARG A 507 -1.03 26.44 17.87
N VAL A 508 -0.10 25.84 17.14
CA VAL A 508 1.20 25.45 17.66
C VAL A 508 2.29 26.22 16.92
N THR A 509 3.20 26.84 17.67
CA THR A 509 4.39 27.46 17.07
C THR A 509 5.54 26.47 17.12
N VAL A 510 6.18 26.24 15.96
CA VAL A 510 7.30 25.30 15.82
C VAL A 510 8.56 26.03 15.39
N ARG A 511 9.65 25.75 16.08
CA ARG A 511 11.00 26.17 15.70
C ARG A 511 11.83 24.95 15.33
N VAL A 512 12.27 24.91 14.08
CA VAL A 512 13.22 23.90 13.59
C VAL A 512 14.61 24.52 13.58
N GLU A 513 15.52 23.96 14.35
CA GLU A 513 16.91 24.40 14.39
C GLU A 513 17.79 23.43 13.60
N LEU A 514 18.49 23.96 12.61
CA LEU A 514 19.46 23.23 11.80
C LEU A 514 20.88 23.52 12.26
N THR A 515 21.79 22.56 12.11
CA THR A 515 23.21 22.73 12.40
C THR A 515 24.06 22.18 11.25
N ASP A 516 25.21 22.84 11.01
CA ASP A 516 26.26 22.39 10.10
C ASP A 516 27.29 21.45 10.78
N ARG A 517 27.16 21.24 12.08
CA ARG A 517 28.00 20.30 12.85
C ARG A 517 27.56 18.87 12.64
N VAL A 518 27.73 18.38 11.42
CA VAL A 518 27.29 17.05 11.02
C VAL A 518 28.19 15.99 11.67
N THR A 519 27.59 15.08 12.43
CA THR A 519 28.29 13.89 12.93
C THR A 519 28.50 12.88 11.81
N GLN A 520 29.61 12.17 11.84
CA GLN A 520 29.92 11.14 10.86
C GLN A 520 30.41 9.86 11.53
N VAL A 521 29.84 8.73 11.13
CA VAL A 521 30.33 7.39 11.46
C VAL A 521 30.72 6.72 10.16
N SER A 522 31.97 6.38 10.02
CA SER A 522 32.51 5.73 8.82
C SER A 522 33.39 4.56 9.19
N GLY A 523 33.82 3.79 8.22
CA GLY A 523 34.74 2.71 8.49
C GLY A 523 34.74 1.60 7.46
N SER A 524 35.28 0.47 7.87
CA SER A 524 35.38 -0.75 7.08
C SER A 524 34.62 -1.90 7.73
N VAL A 525 34.18 -2.81 6.90
CA VAL A 525 33.56 -4.06 7.33
C VAL A 525 34.41 -5.23 6.87
N ARG A 526 34.87 -6.04 7.82
CA ARG A 526 35.61 -7.26 7.52
C ARG A 526 34.67 -8.31 6.95
N PRO A 527 34.91 -8.81 5.72
CA PRO A 527 34.04 -9.80 5.12
C PRO A 527 34.07 -11.11 5.92
N ASN A 528 32.96 -11.84 5.86
CA ASN A 528 32.86 -13.17 6.44
C ASN A 528 32.70 -14.20 5.33
N ARG A 529 33.69 -15.09 5.17
CA ARG A 529 33.77 -16.07 4.08
C ARG A 529 33.62 -15.37 2.70
N ASP A 530 32.63 -15.78 1.91
CA ASP A 530 32.34 -15.22 0.58
C ASP A 530 31.38 -14.02 0.60
N VAL A 531 30.90 -13.61 1.79
CA VAL A 531 29.94 -12.52 1.94
C VAL A 531 30.68 -11.20 2.11
N ARG A 532 30.59 -10.33 1.09
CA ARG A 532 31.28 -9.02 1.06
C ARG A 532 30.33 -7.83 1.11
N SER A 533 29.02 -8.04 1.02
CA SER A 533 28.03 -6.98 1.07
C SER A 533 27.05 -7.19 2.22
N GLY A 534 26.48 -6.12 2.71
CA GLY A 534 25.53 -6.15 3.82
C GLY A 534 25.10 -4.74 4.19
N THR A 535 24.56 -4.63 5.37
CA THR A 535 24.07 -3.37 5.92
C THR A 535 24.69 -3.13 7.30
N VAL A 536 25.24 -1.94 7.49
CA VAL A 536 25.64 -1.46 8.80
C VAL A 536 24.43 -0.78 9.42
N VAL A 537 24.06 -1.19 10.63
CA VAL A 537 23.02 -0.58 11.45
C VAL A 537 23.68 0.09 12.64
N VAL A 538 23.44 1.39 12.79
CA VAL A 538 23.90 2.16 13.96
C VAL A 538 22.66 2.66 14.68
N PHE A 539 22.58 2.39 15.98
CA PHE A 539 21.43 2.73 16.80
C PHE A 539 21.83 3.14 18.21
N ALA A 540 21.01 3.97 18.85
CA ALA A 540 21.25 4.39 20.23
C ALA A 540 21.24 3.19 21.19
N ASP A 541 22.09 3.21 22.22
CA ASP A 541 22.12 2.17 23.26
C ASP A 541 20.83 2.13 24.10
N GLU A 542 20.08 3.22 24.12
CA GLU A 542 18.86 3.41 24.90
C GLU A 542 17.61 2.93 24.13
N PRO A 543 16.88 1.88 24.60
CA PRO A 543 15.73 1.32 23.91
C PRO A 543 14.56 2.32 23.68
N ALA A 544 14.39 3.29 24.55
CA ALA A 544 13.35 4.32 24.42
C ALA A 544 13.49 5.15 23.12
N LYS A 545 14.67 5.12 22.48
CA LYS A 545 14.99 5.81 21.23
C LYS A 545 14.77 4.95 19.97
N TRP A 546 14.31 3.71 20.12
CA TRP A 546 14.06 2.78 19.00
C TRP A 546 12.64 2.89 18.48
N THR A 547 12.25 4.07 18.07
CA THR A 547 10.94 4.32 17.47
C THR A 547 11.01 4.20 15.95
N GLY A 548 9.90 4.00 15.30
CA GLY A 548 9.85 3.83 13.84
C GLY A 548 10.40 5.02 13.04
N LEU A 549 10.27 6.24 13.57
CA LEU A 549 10.76 7.48 12.96
C LEU A 549 12.05 8.01 13.60
N SER A 550 12.73 7.17 14.36
CA SER A 550 13.89 7.58 15.16
C SER A 550 15.05 8.14 14.32
N ARG A 551 15.55 9.30 14.71
CA ARG A 551 16.81 9.87 14.19
C ARG A 551 18.03 9.14 14.72
N PHE A 552 17.87 8.33 15.77
CA PHE A 552 18.93 7.59 16.46
C PHE A 552 19.19 6.20 15.87
N VAL A 553 18.44 5.81 14.84
CA VAL A 553 18.64 4.57 14.09
C VAL A 553 18.90 4.90 12.65
N LYS A 554 20.09 4.57 12.17
CA LYS A 554 20.47 4.77 10.77
C LYS A 554 21.15 3.55 10.18
N THR A 555 20.99 3.38 8.91
CA THR A 555 21.58 2.28 8.15
C THR A 555 22.44 2.80 7.01
N ALA A 556 23.50 2.10 6.70
CA ALA A 556 24.28 2.29 5.49
C ALA A 556 24.59 0.94 4.86
N ARG A 557 24.60 0.90 3.54
CA ARG A 557 25.11 -0.27 2.82
C ARG A 557 26.63 -0.31 2.84
N ILE A 558 27.14 -1.50 2.84
CA ILE A 558 28.57 -1.75 2.67
C ILE A 558 28.88 -1.62 1.19
N GLY A 559 29.80 -0.70 0.83
CA GLY A 559 30.28 -0.54 -0.53
C GLY A 559 31.04 -1.76 -1.05
N GLU A 560 31.29 -1.82 -2.35
CA GLU A 560 32.08 -2.89 -2.97
C GLU A 560 33.52 -2.95 -2.43
N ASP A 561 34.02 -1.81 -1.97
CA ASP A 561 35.31 -1.65 -1.30
C ASP A 561 35.30 -2.04 0.19
N GLY A 562 34.17 -2.51 0.69
CA GLY A 562 33.97 -2.87 2.09
C GLY A 562 33.77 -1.68 3.04
N ARG A 563 33.63 -0.46 2.52
CA ARG A 563 33.47 0.76 3.34
C ARG A 563 32.01 1.15 3.53
N PHE A 564 31.78 1.93 4.57
CA PHE A 564 30.47 2.53 4.83
C PHE A 564 30.63 3.95 5.39
N SER A 565 29.57 4.76 5.27
CA SER A 565 29.45 6.08 5.89
C SER A 565 28.01 6.37 6.29
N ILE A 566 27.82 6.84 7.51
CA ILE A 566 26.54 7.27 8.09
C ILE A 566 26.72 8.67 8.64
N ASN A 567 25.88 9.61 8.23
CA ASN A 567 25.96 11.00 8.63
C ASN A 567 24.70 11.42 9.41
N GLY A 568 24.86 12.39 10.32
CA GLY A 568 23.78 13.10 10.98
C GLY A 568 23.05 12.27 12.04
N LEU A 569 23.75 11.43 12.80
CA LEU A 569 23.25 10.90 14.05
C LEU A 569 23.23 12.00 15.12
N PRO A 570 22.21 12.11 15.98
CA PRO A 570 22.21 13.07 17.07
C PRO A 570 23.44 12.94 17.97
N PRO A 571 24.10 14.03 18.37
CA PRO A 571 25.26 13.98 19.25
C PRO A 571 24.84 13.71 20.71
N HIS A 572 25.84 13.58 21.59
CA HIS A 572 25.71 13.39 23.05
C HIS A 572 24.94 12.12 23.43
N GLN A 573 25.09 11.07 22.59
CA GLN A 573 24.47 9.76 22.79
C GLN A 573 25.52 8.66 22.68
N ARG A 574 25.22 7.55 23.34
CA ARG A 574 25.95 6.30 23.16
C ARG A 574 25.27 5.47 22.07
N TYR A 575 26.04 5.01 21.12
CA TYR A 575 25.59 4.23 19.96
C TYR A 575 26.21 2.84 19.96
N ILE A 576 25.49 1.93 19.34
CA ILE A 576 25.91 0.58 19.02
C ILE A 576 25.95 0.46 17.50
N ALA A 577 27.00 -0.18 16.97
CA ALA A 577 27.15 -0.46 15.54
C ALA A 577 27.28 -1.97 15.30
N ILE A 578 26.60 -2.45 14.28
CA ILE A 578 26.63 -3.84 13.83
C ILE A 578 26.62 -3.88 12.31
N ALA A 579 27.42 -4.76 11.72
CA ALA A 579 27.37 -5.08 10.30
C ALA A 579 26.74 -6.45 10.09
N ILE A 580 25.71 -6.51 9.28
CA ILE A 580 24.88 -7.70 9.05
C ILE A 580 24.76 -7.93 7.54
N ASP A 581 24.74 -9.18 7.11
CA ASP A 581 24.68 -9.56 5.69
C ASP A 581 23.41 -9.03 4.99
N TYR A 582 22.27 -8.99 5.68
CA TYR A 582 21.06 -8.33 5.20
C TYR A 582 20.15 -7.87 6.35
N VAL A 583 19.35 -6.86 6.08
CA VAL A 583 18.28 -6.36 6.94
C VAL A 583 17.01 -6.27 6.10
N GLU A 584 15.90 -6.79 6.62
CA GLU A 584 14.61 -6.68 5.94
C GLU A 584 14.09 -5.24 5.96
N GLN A 585 13.22 -4.91 5.02
CA GLN A 585 12.62 -3.59 4.97
C GLN A 585 11.82 -3.31 6.27
N GLY A 586 12.15 -2.22 6.97
CA GLY A 586 11.55 -1.84 8.26
C GLY A 586 12.11 -2.60 9.46
N GLU A 587 12.93 -3.63 9.29
CA GLU A 587 13.49 -4.41 10.39
C GLU A 587 14.50 -3.60 11.22
N ALA A 588 15.26 -2.72 10.58
CA ALA A 588 16.26 -1.89 11.26
C ALA A 588 15.69 -1.00 12.37
N THR A 589 14.40 -0.71 12.35
CA THR A 589 13.70 0.09 13.36
C THR A 589 12.82 -0.75 14.29
N ASN A 590 12.85 -2.09 14.14
CA ASN A 590 12.11 -2.99 15.00
C ASN A 590 12.82 -3.15 16.35
N PRO A 591 12.19 -2.83 17.50
CA PRO A 591 12.81 -2.96 18.81
C PRO A 591 13.30 -4.37 19.14
N GLU A 592 12.58 -5.42 18.72
CA GLU A 592 13.00 -6.81 18.94
C GLU A 592 14.28 -7.14 18.15
N PHE A 593 14.37 -6.65 16.91
CA PHE A 593 15.59 -6.79 16.12
C PHE A 593 16.76 -6.05 16.76
N LEU A 594 16.57 -4.80 17.16
CA LEU A 594 17.60 -3.99 17.79
C LEU A 594 18.06 -4.58 19.14
N GLN A 595 17.14 -5.18 19.90
CA GLN A 595 17.49 -5.87 21.13
C GLN A 595 18.39 -7.10 20.88
N ARG A 596 18.06 -7.90 19.86
CA ARG A 596 18.91 -9.02 19.44
C ARG A 596 20.26 -8.53 18.90
N ALA A 597 20.24 -7.48 18.08
CA ALA A 597 21.45 -6.87 17.53
C ALA A 597 22.36 -6.34 18.62
N LYS A 598 21.82 -5.72 19.66
CA LYS A 598 22.54 -5.27 20.85
C LYS A 598 23.23 -6.43 21.58
N GLY A 599 22.58 -7.60 21.65
CA GLY A 599 23.13 -8.79 22.32
C GLY A 599 24.34 -9.42 21.62
N VAL A 600 24.51 -9.19 20.30
CA VAL A 600 25.62 -9.73 19.51
C VAL A 600 26.64 -8.67 19.07
N ALA A 601 26.35 -7.40 19.34
CA ALA A 601 27.21 -6.28 18.96
C ALA A 601 28.43 -6.16 19.88
N ASN A 602 29.60 -5.94 19.29
CA ASN A 602 30.87 -5.79 20.01
C ASN A 602 31.37 -4.34 20.03
N THR A 603 30.68 -3.44 19.32
CA THR A 603 31.17 -2.07 19.11
C THR A 603 30.15 -1.07 19.65
N SER A 604 30.58 -0.30 20.62
CA SER A 604 29.84 0.86 21.12
C SER A 604 30.74 2.10 21.17
N PHE A 605 30.16 3.26 20.95
CA PHE A 605 30.89 4.54 20.92
C PHE A 605 29.97 5.69 21.30
N ALA A 606 30.55 6.85 21.60
CA ALA A 606 29.84 8.09 21.85
C ALA A 606 30.16 9.11 20.77
N LEU A 607 29.21 9.97 20.42
CA LEU A 607 29.39 11.05 19.46
C LEU A 607 29.24 12.41 20.15
N SER A 608 30.16 13.33 19.88
CA SER A 608 30.03 14.76 20.17
C SER A 608 29.46 15.51 18.95
N ALA A 609 29.05 16.77 19.12
CA ALA A 609 28.59 17.61 18.02
C ALA A 609 29.71 17.79 16.97
N GLY A 610 29.42 17.48 15.70
CA GLY A 610 30.41 17.47 14.62
C GLY A 610 31.45 16.36 14.73
N GLY A 611 31.29 15.42 15.70
CA GLY A 611 32.24 14.34 15.94
C GLY A 611 32.29 13.33 14.79
N GLN A 612 33.50 12.81 14.56
CA GLN A 612 33.75 11.75 13.58
C GLN A 612 34.20 10.49 14.30
N GLN A 613 33.64 9.36 13.90
CA GLN A 613 34.01 8.05 14.45
C GLN A 613 34.35 7.10 13.31
N VAL A 614 35.50 6.45 13.41
CA VAL A 614 35.91 5.42 12.45
C VAL A 614 35.83 4.05 13.12
N LEU A 615 35.15 3.10 12.46
CA LEU A 615 34.91 1.77 13.01
C LEU A 615 35.44 0.69 12.05
N ASP A 616 35.85 -0.44 12.62
CA ASP A 616 36.15 -1.67 11.89
C ASP A 616 35.25 -2.79 12.43
N LEU A 617 34.24 -3.17 11.64
CA LEU A 617 33.17 -4.06 12.07
C LEU A 617 33.32 -5.46 11.44
N PRO A 618 33.12 -6.54 12.20
CA PRO A 618 32.96 -7.86 11.61
C PRO A 618 31.60 -7.99 10.96
N LEU A 619 31.52 -8.63 9.78
CA LEU A 619 30.25 -8.95 9.14
C LEU A 619 29.63 -10.18 9.81
N ILE A 620 28.43 -10.02 10.37
CA ILE A 620 27.63 -11.09 10.95
C ILE A 620 26.73 -11.66 9.85
N VAL A 621 26.79 -12.96 9.64
CA VAL A 621 25.94 -13.71 8.71
C VAL A 621 24.83 -14.37 9.51
N ARG A 622 23.57 -14.14 9.09
CA ARG A 622 22.34 -14.68 9.71
C ARG A 622 22.04 -16.08 9.26
#